data_877bb9c346d9ffbdddf73d9a9f81b926
#
_entry.id   877bb9c346d9ffbdddf73d9a9f81b926
#
_cell.length_a   1.000
_cell.length_b   1.000
_cell.length_c   1.000
_cell.angle_alpha   90.00
_cell.angle_beta   90.00
_cell.angle_gamma   90.00
#
_symmetry.space_group_name_H-M   'P 1'
#
loop_
_entity.id
_entity.type
_entity.pdbx_description
1 polymer ?
#
loop_
_entity_poly.entity_id
_entity_poly.type
_entity_poly.pdbx_seq_one_letter_code
_entity_poly.pdbx_strand_id
1 'polypeptide(L)'
;SSSGKTLTIEFVNQRHYRAQQCFMSVQLVDNADSSTMLDKRYFVTNDNQLTIQNDLMNSLSDALTQPWPARMQAMLRQYQPSQSVALTYFYQSHQLLMKGDVDSLSKASSLLDDVIKRAPDFIYAYAEKTLVDVLRHSQQPLDDKQLAALYSEVERVGAMPGIKDMAIYYQIKAVDSLGKGKVDEANTAINSAIDLEMSWLNYVLLGKVYEMKGENRLAADSYITAFNLRPGEDTLYWIENGVFQTSVNRVVPYLDNFLSSE
;
A
#
# COMPACT_ATOMS: atom_id res chain seq x y z
N SER A 1 28.00 23.43 21.29
CA SER A 1 27.06 22.50 21.89
C SER A 1 25.82 22.42 21.00
N SER A 2 25.61 21.29 20.34
CA SER A 2 24.41 21.12 19.52
C SER A 2 23.19 20.91 20.42
N SER A 3 22.35 21.91 20.48
CA SER A 3 21.07 21.86 21.22
C SER A 3 19.99 21.21 20.38
N GLY A 4 20.13 19.94 20.02
CA GLY A 4 19.16 19.25 19.20
C GLY A 4 18.83 17.87 19.73
N LYS A 5 17.89 17.21 19.07
CA LYS A 5 17.53 15.83 19.32
C LYS A 5 17.77 15.01 18.07
N THR A 6 18.24 13.79 18.24
CA THR A 6 18.50 12.86 17.14
C THR A 6 17.51 11.72 17.17
N LEU A 7 16.73 11.58 16.11
CA LEU A 7 15.85 10.44 15.89
C LEU A 7 16.55 9.45 14.96
N THR A 8 16.69 8.22 15.42
CA THR A 8 17.27 7.13 14.64
C THR A 8 16.20 6.06 14.43
N ILE A 9 16.00 5.69 13.18
CA ILE A 9 15.09 4.60 12.80
C ILE A 9 15.90 3.56 12.04
N GLU A 10 15.90 2.33 12.52
CA GLU A 10 16.58 1.21 11.90
C GLU A 10 15.62 0.06 11.64
N PHE A 11 15.73 -0.53 10.47
CA PHE A 11 15.01 -1.76 10.13
C PHE A 11 15.95 -2.95 10.24
N VAL A 12 15.54 -3.94 11.02
CA VAL A 12 16.29 -5.17 11.25
C VAL A 12 15.49 -6.35 10.73
N ASN A 13 16.02 -7.02 9.72
CA ASN A 13 15.47 -8.27 9.22
C ASN A 13 16.15 -9.44 9.92
N GLN A 14 15.37 -10.23 10.66
CA GLN A 14 15.84 -11.44 11.31
C GLN A 14 15.17 -12.66 10.68
N ARG A 15 15.95 -13.67 10.36
CA ARG A 15 15.43 -14.95 9.91
C ARG A 15 15.20 -15.85 11.12
N HIS A 16 13.94 -16.20 11.36
CA HIS A 16 13.58 -17.13 12.41
C HIS A 16 12.89 -18.34 11.76
N TYR A 17 13.53 -19.51 11.82
CA TYR A 17 13.11 -20.70 11.07
C TYR A 17 13.05 -20.42 9.55
N ARG A 18 11.87 -20.54 8.94
CA ARG A 18 11.64 -20.27 7.51
C ARG A 18 10.98 -18.93 7.24
N ALA A 19 10.72 -18.12 8.27
CA ALA A 19 10.07 -16.85 8.13
C ALA A 19 11.06 -15.70 8.33
N GLN A 20 11.00 -14.70 7.47
CA GLN A 20 11.66 -13.43 7.70
C GLN A 20 10.80 -12.56 8.61
N GLN A 21 11.41 -12.07 9.68
CA GLN A 21 10.80 -11.12 10.60
C GLN A 21 11.46 -9.75 10.43
N CYS A 22 10.63 -8.73 10.26
CA CYS A 22 11.09 -7.35 10.17
C CYS A 22 10.76 -6.61 11.47
N PHE A 23 11.77 -5.98 12.06
CA PHE A 23 11.61 -5.12 13.21
C PHE A 23 12.03 -3.70 12.84
N MET A 24 11.30 -2.73 13.37
CA MET A 24 11.68 -1.33 13.32
C MET A 24 12.08 -0.87 14.71
N SER A 25 13.33 -0.47 14.87
CA SER A 25 13.84 0.13 16.10
C SER A 25 13.82 1.65 15.96
N VAL A 26 13.27 2.33 16.95
CA VAL A 26 13.18 3.79 16.98
C VAL A 26 13.80 4.29 18.27
N GLN A 27 14.77 5.18 18.15
CA GLN A 27 15.47 5.78 19.26
C GLN A 27 15.50 7.30 19.12
N LEU A 28 15.13 8.00 20.16
CA LEU A 28 15.25 9.46 20.27
C LEU A 28 16.22 9.81 21.38
N VAL A 29 17.25 10.57 21.05
CA VAL A 29 18.32 10.96 21.97
C VAL A 29 18.37 12.49 22.07
N ASP A 30 18.45 13.00 23.29
CA ASP A 30 18.76 14.41 23.54
C ASP A 30 20.28 14.62 23.42
N ASN A 31 20.68 15.45 22.47
CA ASN A 31 22.11 15.69 22.20
C ASN A 31 22.79 16.55 23.28
N ALA A 32 22.00 17.21 24.15
CA ALA A 32 22.56 18.05 25.21
C ALA A 32 23.24 17.21 26.29
N ASP A 33 22.69 16.05 26.65
CA ASP A 33 23.18 15.19 27.72
C ASP A 33 23.32 13.72 27.32
N SER A 34 23.07 13.39 26.05
CA SER A 34 23.08 12.04 25.50
C SER A 34 22.03 11.10 26.13
N SER A 35 21.01 11.65 26.76
CA SER A 35 19.93 10.84 27.35
C SER A 35 19.01 10.27 26.28
N THR A 36 18.60 9.02 26.49
CA THR A 36 17.59 8.38 25.65
C THR A 36 16.19 8.80 26.08
N MET A 37 15.48 9.51 25.21
CA MET A 37 14.12 9.99 25.46
C MET A 37 13.04 9.00 25.03
N LEU A 38 13.33 8.20 24.00
CA LEU A 38 12.44 7.17 23.47
C LEU A 38 13.30 6.02 22.93
N ASP A 39 12.90 4.80 23.28
CA ASP A 39 13.49 3.58 22.72
C ASP A 39 12.35 2.57 22.53
N LYS A 40 11.96 2.34 21.28
CA LYS A 40 10.89 1.44 20.91
C LYS A 40 11.30 0.50 19.82
N ARG A 41 10.77 -0.70 19.89
CA ARG A 41 10.94 -1.74 18.86
C ARG A 41 9.57 -2.25 18.46
N TYR A 42 9.32 -2.24 17.15
CA TYR A 42 8.08 -2.71 16.56
C TYR A 42 8.34 -3.94 15.69
N PHE A 43 7.47 -4.94 15.83
CA PHE A 43 7.38 -6.02 14.87
C PHE A 43 6.54 -5.55 13.69
N VAL A 44 7.16 -5.44 12.51
CA VAL A 44 6.50 -4.89 11.32
C VAL A 44 5.89 -6.00 10.50
N THR A 45 4.60 -5.89 10.22
CA THR A 45 3.88 -6.74 9.29
C THR A 45 3.22 -5.89 8.20
N ASN A 46 2.72 -6.53 7.16
CA ASN A 46 1.99 -5.81 6.11
C ASN A 46 0.70 -5.14 6.62
N ASP A 47 0.18 -5.61 7.76
CA ASP A 47 -1.14 -5.24 8.26
C ASP A 47 -1.11 -4.23 9.42
N ASN A 48 0.07 -3.96 10.00
CA ASN A 48 0.16 -3.14 11.21
C ASN A 48 0.88 -1.80 11.02
N GLN A 49 1.20 -1.41 9.80
CA GLN A 49 1.97 -0.18 9.54
C GLN A 49 1.28 1.07 10.07
N LEU A 50 -0.03 1.21 9.88
CA LEU A 50 -0.80 2.35 10.38
C LEU A 50 -0.82 2.37 11.92
N THR A 51 -0.96 1.22 12.56
CA THR A 51 -0.90 1.10 14.03
C THR A 51 0.46 1.52 14.56
N ILE A 52 1.54 1.08 13.91
CA ILE A 52 2.91 1.49 14.27
C ILE A 52 3.09 3.00 14.12
N GLN A 53 2.66 3.57 13.00
CA GLN A 53 2.75 5.01 12.77
C GLN A 53 2.04 5.80 13.87
N ASN A 54 0.82 5.41 14.22
CA ASN A 54 0.05 6.06 15.26
C ASN A 54 0.73 5.96 16.63
N ASP A 55 1.18 4.78 17.02
CA ASP A 55 1.89 4.59 18.29
C ASP A 55 3.20 5.39 18.35
N LEU A 56 3.97 5.36 17.27
CA LEU A 56 5.22 6.11 17.16
C LEU A 56 4.99 7.61 17.26
N MET A 57 3.99 8.14 16.55
CA MET A 57 3.67 9.56 16.56
C MET A 57 3.22 10.01 17.95
N ASN A 58 2.37 9.25 18.63
CA ASN A 58 1.95 9.54 20.02
C ASN A 58 3.13 9.47 20.98
N SER A 59 4.00 8.48 20.83
CA SER A 59 5.18 8.30 21.69
C SER A 59 6.19 9.43 21.51
N LEU A 60 6.40 9.90 20.28
CA LEU A 60 7.26 11.06 19.99
C LEU A 60 6.67 12.35 20.58
N SER A 61 5.36 12.55 20.46
CA SER A 61 4.67 13.70 21.06
C SER A 61 4.85 13.72 22.59
N ASP A 62 4.64 12.58 23.22
CA ASP A 62 4.80 12.44 24.68
C ASP A 62 6.26 12.67 25.09
N ALA A 63 7.23 12.08 24.39
CA ALA A 63 8.64 12.23 24.70
C ALA A 63 9.14 13.66 24.53
N LEU A 64 8.62 14.38 23.55
CA LEU A 64 8.94 15.79 23.30
C LEU A 64 8.13 16.75 24.17
N THR A 65 7.16 16.25 24.92
CA THR A 65 6.22 17.05 25.75
C THR A 65 5.55 18.18 24.97
N GLN A 66 5.32 17.96 23.70
CA GLN A 66 4.68 18.94 22.82
C GLN A 66 3.40 18.36 22.24
N PRO A 67 2.28 19.08 22.32
CA PRO A 67 1.07 18.65 21.64
C PRO A 67 1.29 18.68 20.14
N TRP A 68 0.66 17.72 19.45
CA TRP A 68 0.68 17.69 18.00
C TRP A 68 0.13 19.00 17.42
N PRO A 69 0.78 19.59 16.44
CA PRO A 69 0.15 20.68 15.68
C PRO A 69 -1.21 20.25 15.15
N ALA A 70 -2.19 21.16 15.18
CA ALA A 70 -3.55 20.88 14.73
C ALA A 70 -3.60 20.28 13.32
N ARG A 71 -2.67 20.68 12.42
CA ARG A 71 -2.50 20.13 11.09
C ARG A 71 -2.15 18.64 11.13
N MET A 72 -1.23 18.24 12.00
CA MET A 72 -0.83 16.83 12.11
C MET A 72 -1.93 15.98 12.77
N GLN A 73 -2.65 16.52 13.72
CA GLN A 73 -3.82 15.85 14.30
C GLN A 73 -4.93 15.63 13.25
N ALA A 74 -5.15 16.60 12.37
CA ALA A 74 -6.09 16.47 11.27
C ALA A 74 -5.62 15.42 10.26
N MET A 75 -4.33 15.37 9.94
CA MET A 75 -3.76 14.33 9.09
C MET A 75 -3.92 12.94 9.71
N LEU A 76 -3.67 12.78 11.00
CA LEU A 76 -3.86 11.50 11.70
C LEU A 76 -5.29 10.99 11.59
N ARG A 77 -6.29 11.88 11.73
CA ARG A 77 -7.70 11.53 11.59
C ARG A 77 -8.06 11.07 10.16
N GLN A 78 -7.32 11.52 9.16
CA GLN A 78 -7.47 11.06 7.78
C GLN A 78 -6.92 9.64 7.56
N TYR A 79 -5.93 9.23 8.35
CA TYR A 79 -5.26 7.93 8.25
C TYR A 79 -5.82 6.88 9.19
N GLN A 80 -6.43 7.30 10.29
CA GLN A 80 -6.99 6.38 11.28
C GLN A 80 -8.32 6.88 11.82
N PRO A 81 -9.36 6.03 11.80
CA PRO A 81 -10.59 6.34 12.48
C PRO A 81 -10.39 6.26 14.01
N SER A 82 -11.03 7.15 14.73
CA SER A 82 -11.04 7.13 16.21
C SER A 82 -11.84 5.95 16.78
N GLN A 83 -12.67 5.30 15.96
CA GLN A 83 -13.49 4.16 16.35
C GLN A 83 -12.76 2.83 16.10
N SER A 84 -12.61 2.03 17.16
CA SER A 84 -11.95 0.72 17.09
C SER A 84 -12.63 -0.27 16.14
N VAL A 85 -13.95 -0.21 15.99
CA VAL A 85 -14.70 -1.08 15.06
C VAL A 85 -14.37 -0.75 13.61
N ALA A 86 -14.35 0.53 13.26
CA ALA A 86 -13.97 0.97 11.90
C ALA A 86 -12.53 0.57 11.57
N LEU A 87 -11.62 0.71 12.52
CA LEU A 87 -10.23 0.29 12.35
C LEU A 87 -10.11 -1.23 12.14
N THR A 88 -10.85 -2.03 12.90
CA THR A 88 -10.88 -3.48 12.75
C THR A 88 -11.37 -3.88 11.36
N TYR A 89 -12.46 -3.29 10.88
CA TYR A 89 -12.99 -3.56 9.54
C TYR A 89 -12.04 -3.10 8.44
N PHE A 90 -11.34 -1.99 8.65
CA PHE A 90 -10.33 -1.52 7.73
C PHE A 90 -9.19 -2.53 7.59
N TYR A 91 -8.66 -3.06 8.68
CA TYR A 91 -7.61 -4.10 8.62
C TYR A 91 -8.11 -5.40 7.99
N GLN A 92 -9.33 -5.82 8.28
CA GLN A 92 -9.93 -6.99 7.63
C GLN A 92 -10.06 -6.78 6.12
N SER A 93 -10.50 -5.60 5.69
CA SER A 93 -10.58 -5.27 4.27
C SER A 93 -9.20 -5.25 3.60
N HIS A 94 -8.20 -4.73 4.29
CA HIS A 94 -6.83 -4.71 3.79
C HIS A 94 -6.27 -6.12 3.59
N GLN A 95 -6.51 -7.04 4.51
CA GLN A 95 -6.12 -8.44 4.38
C GLN A 95 -6.79 -9.11 3.17
N LEU A 96 -8.07 -8.80 2.93
CA LEU A 96 -8.79 -9.29 1.77
C LEU A 96 -8.26 -8.70 0.46
N LEU A 97 -7.91 -7.41 0.45
CA LEU A 97 -7.22 -6.78 -0.67
C LEU A 97 -5.91 -7.51 -1.00
N MET A 98 -5.14 -7.88 0.01
CA MET A 98 -3.86 -8.57 -0.15
C MET A 98 -4.00 -9.94 -0.82
N LYS A 99 -5.13 -10.62 -0.71
CA LYS A 99 -5.41 -11.88 -1.42
C LYS A 99 -5.64 -11.68 -2.91
N GLY A 100 -6.32 -10.61 -3.29
CA GLY A 100 -6.46 -10.15 -4.66
C GLY A 100 -7.46 -10.87 -5.55
N ASP A 101 -8.09 -11.95 -5.12
CA ASP A 101 -9.14 -12.61 -5.89
C ASP A 101 -10.46 -11.83 -5.86
N VAL A 102 -11.33 -12.07 -6.85
CA VAL A 102 -12.57 -11.30 -7.04
C VAL A 102 -13.46 -11.35 -5.80
N ASP A 103 -13.63 -12.53 -5.19
CA ASP A 103 -14.46 -12.67 -3.99
C ASP A 103 -13.90 -11.90 -2.80
N SER A 104 -12.57 -11.99 -2.58
CA SER A 104 -11.90 -11.25 -1.51
C SER A 104 -11.99 -9.73 -1.73
N LEU A 105 -11.79 -9.27 -2.97
CA LEU A 105 -11.93 -7.86 -3.31
C LEU A 105 -13.37 -7.36 -3.14
N SER A 106 -14.36 -8.17 -3.48
CA SER A 106 -15.79 -7.84 -3.27
C SER A 106 -16.11 -7.68 -1.79
N LYS A 107 -15.63 -8.58 -0.96
CA LYS A 107 -15.77 -8.49 0.51
C LYS A 107 -15.04 -7.28 1.08
N ALA A 108 -13.83 -7.00 0.57
CA ALA A 108 -13.06 -5.82 0.97
C ALA A 108 -13.83 -4.53 0.67
N SER A 109 -14.40 -4.41 -0.52
CA SER A 109 -15.23 -3.25 -0.92
C SER A 109 -16.43 -3.06 0.03
N SER A 110 -17.13 -4.12 0.38
CA SER A 110 -18.26 -4.08 1.31
C SER A 110 -17.84 -3.66 2.72
N LEU A 111 -16.72 -4.17 3.23
CA LEU A 111 -16.18 -3.76 4.52
C LEU A 111 -15.76 -2.29 4.52
N LEU A 112 -15.16 -1.81 3.43
CA LEU A 112 -14.77 -0.41 3.30
C LEU A 112 -15.98 0.53 3.23
N ASP A 113 -17.10 0.12 2.65
CA ASP A 113 -18.37 0.85 2.75
C ASP A 113 -18.80 1.02 4.21
N ASP A 114 -18.70 -0.03 5.02
CA ASP A 114 -19.01 0.04 6.44
C ASP A 114 -18.03 0.93 7.21
N VAL A 115 -16.74 0.89 6.87
CA VAL A 115 -15.73 1.80 7.45
C VAL A 115 -16.07 3.25 7.15
N ILE A 116 -16.41 3.56 5.91
CA ILE A 116 -16.76 4.93 5.47
C ILE A 116 -18.00 5.44 6.17
N LYS A 117 -19.02 4.59 6.36
CA LYS A 117 -20.23 4.97 7.11
C LYS A 117 -19.93 5.30 8.57
N ARG A 118 -19.02 4.56 9.20
CA ARG A 118 -18.64 4.75 10.61
C ARG A 118 -17.65 5.87 10.82
N ALA A 119 -16.80 6.13 9.85
CA ALA A 119 -15.73 7.13 9.88
C ALA A 119 -15.68 7.91 8.56
N PRO A 120 -16.66 8.82 8.30
CA PRO A 120 -16.77 9.53 7.02
C PRO A 120 -15.59 10.46 6.71
N ASP A 121 -14.83 10.83 7.70
CA ASP A 121 -13.62 11.67 7.59
C ASP A 121 -12.33 10.88 7.34
N PHE A 122 -12.43 9.55 7.33
CA PHE A 122 -11.29 8.68 7.06
C PHE A 122 -10.99 8.60 5.55
N ILE A 123 -10.24 9.56 5.05
CA ILE A 123 -9.95 9.72 3.62
C ILE A 123 -9.27 8.49 3.01
N TYR A 124 -8.35 7.85 3.74
CA TYR A 124 -7.63 6.69 3.24
C TYR A 124 -8.57 5.51 2.94
N ALA A 125 -9.68 5.36 3.66
CA ALA A 125 -10.67 4.32 3.37
C ALA A 125 -11.35 4.51 2.01
N TYR A 126 -11.62 5.76 1.62
CA TYR A 126 -12.15 6.06 0.28
C TYR A 126 -11.14 5.70 -0.80
N ALA A 127 -9.88 6.03 -0.60
CA ALA A 127 -8.82 5.71 -1.55
C ALA A 127 -8.64 4.19 -1.67
N GLU A 128 -8.61 3.46 -0.56
CA GLU A 128 -8.47 2.00 -0.59
C GLU A 128 -9.68 1.32 -1.23
N LYS A 129 -10.89 1.80 -0.96
CA LYS A 129 -12.10 1.30 -1.64
C LYS A 129 -12.01 1.51 -3.16
N THR A 130 -11.57 2.68 -3.59
CA THR A 130 -11.41 2.98 -5.01
C THR A 130 -10.35 2.10 -5.65
N LEU A 131 -9.22 1.85 -4.98
CA LEU A 131 -8.21 0.90 -5.44
C LEU A 131 -8.79 -0.51 -5.57
N VAL A 132 -9.51 -0.99 -4.56
CA VAL A 132 -10.18 -2.29 -4.59
C VAL A 132 -11.13 -2.38 -5.79
N ASP A 133 -11.92 -1.34 -6.05
CA ASP A 133 -12.93 -1.36 -7.11
C ASP A 133 -12.31 -1.30 -8.51
N VAL A 134 -11.23 -0.53 -8.73
CA VAL A 134 -10.52 -0.58 -10.02
C VAL A 134 -9.84 -1.92 -10.25
N LEU A 135 -9.33 -2.55 -9.20
CA LEU A 135 -8.74 -3.90 -9.28
C LEU A 135 -9.80 -4.97 -9.57
N ARG A 136 -10.98 -4.87 -8.96
CA ARG A 136 -12.12 -5.74 -9.28
C ARG A 136 -12.50 -5.64 -10.75
N HIS A 137 -12.66 -4.42 -11.24
CA HIS A 137 -12.98 -4.18 -12.64
C HIS A 137 -11.92 -4.76 -13.58
N SER A 138 -10.67 -4.73 -13.20
CA SER A 138 -9.57 -5.31 -14.00
C SER A 138 -9.64 -6.83 -14.16
N GLN A 139 -10.22 -7.51 -13.18
CA GLN A 139 -10.38 -8.98 -13.20
C GLN A 139 -11.74 -9.41 -13.75
N GLN A 140 -12.80 -8.74 -13.34
CA GLN A 140 -14.17 -9.01 -13.76
C GLN A 140 -14.85 -7.69 -14.11
N PRO A 141 -15.06 -7.41 -15.40
CA PRO A 141 -15.63 -6.14 -15.84
C PRO A 141 -16.96 -5.83 -15.14
N LEU A 142 -17.08 -4.62 -14.65
CA LEU A 142 -18.32 -4.08 -14.07
C LEU A 142 -19.30 -3.71 -15.17
N ASP A 143 -20.60 -3.67 -14.85
CA ASP A 143 -21.59 -3.13 -15.76
C ASP A 143 -21.44 -1.62 -15.95
N ASP A 144 -22.11 -1.04 -16.95
CA ASP A 144 -21.97 0.36 -17.32
C ASP A 144 -22.31 1.32 -16.17
N LYS A 145 -23.30 0.99 -15.35
CA LYS A 145 -23.71 1.80 -14.21
C LYS A 145 -22.66 1.77 -13.09
N GLN A 146 -22.16 0.58 -12.76
CA GLN A 146 -21.10 0.41 -11.78
C GLN A 146 -19.80 1.07 -12.24
N LEU A 147 -19.48 0.97 -13.52
CA LEU A 147 -18.29 1.58 -14.10
C LEU A 147 -18.36 3.11 -14.08
N ALA A 148 -19.50 3.70 -14.39
CA ALA A 148 -19.72 5.15 -14.30
C ALA A 148 -19.54 5.64 -12.85
N ALA A 149 -20.08 4.88 -11.87
CA ALA A 149 -19.88 5.19 -10.46
C ALA A 149 -18.41 5.11 -10.06
N LEU A 150 -17.67 4.11 -10.55
CA LEU A 150 -16.25 3.95 -10.29
C LEU A 150 -15.43 5.12 -10.84
N TYR A 151 -15.71 5.57 -12.05
CA TYR A 151 -15.02 6.72 -12.63
C TYR A 151 -15.25 8.01 -11.83
N SER A 152 -16.47 8.20 -11.32
CA SER A 152 -16.77 9.31 -10.42
C SER A 152 -16.00 9.21 -9.09
N GLU A 153 -15.83 8.01 -8.55
CA GLU A 153 -15.03 7.76 -7.34
C GLU A 153 -13.56 8.08 -7.56
N VAL A 154 -12.99 7.68 -8.69
CA VAL A 154 -11.58 7.99 -9.04
C VAL A 154 -11.34 9.50 -9.08
N GLU A 155 -12.24 10.25 -9.70
CA GLU A 155 -12.16 11.71 -9.74
C GLU A 155 -12.30 12.33 -8.35
N ARG A 156 -13.23 11.84 -7.56
CA ARG A 156 -13.45 12.33 -6.19
C ARG A 156 -12.24 12.11 -5.29
N VAL A 157 -11.64 10.93 -5.36
CA VAL A 157 -10.40 10.63 -4.62
C VAL A 157 -9.27 11.55 -5.04
N GLY A 158 -9.13 11.81 -6.34
CA GLY A 158 -8.10 12.72 -6.86
C GLY A 158 -8.24 14.17 -6.38
N ALA A 159 -9.44 14.58 -5.94
CA ALA A 159 -9.69 15.90 -5.38
C ALA A 159 -9.51 15.96 -3.85
N MET A 160 -9.28 14.84 -3.18
CA MET A 160 -9.12 14.80 -1.72
C MET A 160 -7.79 15.44 -1.30
N PRO A 161 -7.77 16.19 -0.18
CA PRO A 161 -6.55 16.84 0.30
C PRO A 161 -5.43 15.85 0.61
N GLY A 162 -4.23 16.11 0.09
CA GLY A 162 -3.04 15.31 0.37
C GLY A 162 -2.95 13.97 -0.34
N ILE A 163 -3.97 13.57 -1.11
CA ILE A 163 -3.97 12.24 -1.75
C ILE A 163 -2.87 12.08 -2.80
N LYS A 164 -2.48 13.16 -3.47
CA LYS A 164 -1.44 13.15 -4.49
C LYS A 164 -0.02 12.98 -3.93
N ASP A 165 0.12 13.07 -2.62
CA ASP A 165 1.38 12.75 -1.91
C ASP A 165 1.44 11.28 -1.46
N MET A 166 0.43 10.49 -1.80
CA MET A 166 0.31 9.09 -1.43
C MET A 166 0.45 8.16 -2.63
N ALA A 167 1.17 7.07 -2.44
CA ALA A 167 1.36 6.05 -3.49
C ALA A 167 0.03 5.47 -3.98
N ILE A 168 -0.95 5.29 -3.10
CA ILE A 168 -2.25 4.70 -3.45
C ILE A 168 -2.98 5.48 -4.56
N TYR A 169 -2.87 6.81 -4.58
CA TYR A 169 -3.47 7.60 -5.65
C TYR A 169 -2.92 7.21 -7.02
N TYR A 170 -1.61 7.05 -7.11
CA TYR A 170 -0.94 6.68 -8.37
C TYR A 170 -1.14 5.21 -8.74
N GLN A 171 -1.33 4.34 -7.75
CA GLN A 171 -1.76 2.95 -7.99
C GLN A 171 -3.15 2.92 -8.63
N ILE A 172 -4.10 3.68 -8.10
CA ILE A 172 -5.44 3.82 -8.67
C ILE A 172 -5.37 4.34 -10.11
N LYS A 173 -4.60 5.41 -10.33
CA LYS A 173 -4.43 6.00 -11.66
C LYS A 173 -3.78 5.04 -12.65
N ALA A 174 -2.80 4.25 -12.20
CA ALA A 174 -2.15 3.26 -13.06
C ALA A 174 -3.14 2.18 -13.51
N VAL A 175 -3.92 1.61 -12.60
CA VAL A 175 -4.91 0.58 -12.93
C VAL A 175 -6.01 1.15 -13.83
N ASP A 176 -6.53 2.33 -13.51
CA ASP A 176 -7.54 3.01 -14.33
C ASP A 176 -7.03 3.28 -15.76
N SER A 177 -5.82 3.78 -15.89
CA SER A 177 -5.20 4.07 -17.19
C SER A 177 -4.93 2.79 -17.99
N LEU A 178 -4.49 1.72 -17.35
CA LEU A 178 -4.33 0.41 -18.01
C LEU A 178 -5.67 -0.09 -18.55
N GLY A 179 -6.75 0.05 -17.76
CA GLY A 179 -8.10 -0.35 -18.18
C GLY A 179 -8.63 0.44 -19.37
N LYS A 180 -8.16 1.65 -19.56
CA LYS A 180 -8.49 2.52 -20.70
C LYS A 180 -7.52 2.39 -21.89
N GLY A 181 -6.55 1.49 -21.80
CA GLY A 181 -5.52 1.33 -22.84
C GLY A 181 -4.49 2.47 -22.90
N LYS A 182 -4.45 3.33 -21.88
CA LYS A 182 -3.52 4.48 -21.80
C LYS A 182 -2.23 4.06 -21.12
N VAL A 183 -1.40 3.30 -21.81
CA VAL A 183 -0.20 2.66 -21.24
C VAL A 183 0.83 3.68 -20.78
N ASP A 184 1.05 4.75 -21.52
CA ASP A 184 2.04 5.78 -21.14
C ASP A 184 1.62 6.55 -19.89
N GLU A 185 0.34 6.86 -19.74
CA GLU A 185 -0.20 7.46 -18.51
C GLU A 185 -0.06 6.51 -17.34
N ALA A 186 -0.34 5.22 -17.53
CA ALA A 186 -0.15 4.19 -16.51
C ALA A 186 1.32 4.08 -16.09
N ASN A 187 2.23 4.12 -17.04
CA ASN A 187 3.68 4.09 -16.76
C ASN A 187 4.11 5.29 -15.90
N THR A 188 3.68 6.48 -16.25
CA THR A 188 3.96 7.69 -15.48
C THR A 188 3.40 7.58 -14.06
N ALA A 189 2.17 7.14 -13.91
CA ALA A 189 1.52 6.99 -12.61
C ALA A 189 2.25 5.96 -11.72
N ILE A 190 2.59 4.79 -12.26
CA ILE A 190 3.23 3.77 -11.44
C ILE A 190 4.66 4.15 -11.03
N ASN A 191 5.39 4.87 -11.87
CA ASN A 191 6.70 5.40 -11.50
C ASN A 191 6.57 6.43 -10.37
N SER A 192 5.54 7.26 -10.37
CA SER A 192 5.26 8.18 -9.25
C SER A 192 4.95 7.42 -7.96
N ALA A 193 4.20 6.31 -8.02
CA ALA A 193 3.94 5.47 -6.86
C ALA A 193 5.23 4.84 -6.31
N ILE A 194 6.11 4.35 -7.19
CA ILE A 194 7.40 3.75 -6.81
C ILE A 194 8.31 4.78 -6.15
N ASP A 195 8.32 6.01 -6.62
CA ASP A 195 9.11 7.10 -6.02
C ASP A 195 8.65 7.42 -4.58
N LEU A 196 7.37 7.22 -4.28
CA LEU A 196 6.80 7.49 -2.95
C LEU A 196 6.92 6.32 -2.00
N GLU A 197 6.82 5.09 -2.49
CA GLU A 197 6.77 3.89 -1.65
C GLU A 197 7.32 2.67 -2.37
N MET A 198 8.18 1.92 -1.70
CA MET A 198 8.62 0.62 -2.17
C MET A 198 7.59 -0.44 -1.76
N SER A 199 6.70 -0.81 -2.70
CA SER A 199 5.60 -1.74 -2.47
C SER A 199 5.62 -2.85 -3.52
N TRP A 200 5.36 -4.08 -3.09
CA TRP A 200 5.22 -5.22 -3.99
C TRP A 200 4.14 -4.97 -5.06
N LEU A 201 3.03 -4.33 -4.70
CA LEU A 201 1.95 -4.03 -5.63
C LEU A 201 2.39 -3.06 -6.73
N ASN A 202 3.21 -2.07 -6.41
CA ASN A 202 3.77 -1.16 -7.41
C ASN A 202 4.53 -1.93 -8.50
N TYR A 203 5.29 -2.95 -8.13
CA TYR A 203 6.06 -3.74 -9.08
C TYR A 203 5.20 -4.75 -9.85
N VAL A 204 4.13 -5.27 -9.26
CA VAL A 204 3.12 -6.03 -10.03
C VAL A 204 2.52 -5.13 -11.12
N LEU A 205 2.10 -3.93 -10.76
CA LEU A 205 1.51 -2.97 -11.70
C LEU A 205 2.51 -2.53 -12.78
N LEU A 206 3.76 -2.29 -12.42
CA LEU A 206 4.83 -1.98 -13.38
C LEU A 206 5.03 -3.14 -14.36
N GLY A 207 5.02 -4.37 -13.87
CA GLY A 207 5.09 -5.55 -14.73
C GLY A 207 3.95 -5.60 -15.74
N LYS A 208 2.73 -5.27 -15.34
CA LYS A 208 1.58 -5.21 -16.26
C LYS A 208 1.74 -4.10 -17.31
N VAL A 209 2.27 -2.96 -16.93
CA VAL A 209 2.61 -1.88 -17.89
C VAL A 209 3.60 -2.40 -18.93
N TYR A 210 4.67 -3.06 -18.53
CA TYR A 210 5.66 -3.61 -19.45
C TYR A 210 5.09 -4.71 -20.35
N GLU A 211 4.22 -5.59 -19.83
CA GLU A 211 3.53 -6.57 -20.67
C GLU A 211 2.71 -5.89 -21.77
N MET A 212 1.96 -4.84 -21.44
CA MET A 212 1.16 -4.11 -22.43
C MET A 212 2.01 -3.38 -23.47
N LYS A 213 3.25 -3.03 -23.13
CA LYS A 213 4.24 -2.50 -24.06
C LYS A 213 4.93 -3.58 -24.89
N GLY A 214 4.72 -4.85 -24.60
CA GLY A 214 5.42 -5.97 -25.23
C GLY A 214 6.84 -6.19 -24.72
N GLU A 215 7.21 -5.53 -23.62
CA GLU A 215 8.54 -5.62 -22.99
C GLU A 215 8.57 -6.73 -21.93
N ASN A 216 8.47 -7.98 -22.37
CA ASN A 216 8.24 -9.13 -21.48
C ASN A 216 9.38 -9.37 -20.49
N ARG A 217 10.63 -9.09 -20.88
CA ARG A 217 11.77 -9.23 -19.96
C ARG A 217 11.73 -8.24 -18.82
N LEU A 218 11.41 -6.98 -19.09
CA LEU A 218 11.25 -5.96 -18.07
C LEU A 218 10.04 -6.25 -17.18
N ALA A 219 8.97 -6.82 -17.75
CA ALA A 219 7.84 -7.30 -16.99
C ALA A 219 8.25 -8.41 -16.01
N ALA A 220 9.02 -9.41 -16.46
CA ALA A 220 9.53 -10.47 -15.61
C ALA A 220 10.41 -9.93 -14.48
N ASP A 221 11.32 -9.01 -14.77
CA ASP A 221 12.17 -8.36 -13.75
C ASP A 221 11.34 -7.63 -12.69
N SER A 222 10.28 -6.96 -13.11
CA SER A 222 9.35 -6.27 -12.19
C SER A 222 8.61 -7.26 -11.30
N TYR A 223 8.14 -8.38 -11.85
CA TYR A 223 7.46 -9.43 -11.08
C TYR A 223 8.39 -10.13 -10.09
N ILE A 224 9.64 -10.37 -10.47
CA ILE A 224 10.66 -10.90 -9.57
C ILE A 224 10.88 -9.93 -8.40
N THR A 225 10.97 -8.64 -8.65
CA THR A 225 11.08 -7.63 -7.60
C THR A 225 9.86 -7.66 -6.67
N ALA A 226 8.66 -7.74 -7.23
CA ALA A 226 7.42 -7.86 -6.45
C ALA A 226 7.45 -9.10 -5.54
N PHE A 227 7.84 -10.25 -6.09
CA PHE A 227 7.93 -11.50 -5.35
C PHE A 227 9.00 -11.44 -4.25
N ASN A 228 10.14 -10.81 -4.51
CA ASN A 228 11.18 -10.62 -3.51
C ASN A 228 10.73 -9.73 -2.34
N LEU A 229 9.90 -8.72 -2.62
CA LEU A 229 9.33 -7.85 -1.59
C LEU A 229 8.25 -8.54 -0.76
N ARG A 230 7.49 -9.43 -1.38
CA ARG A 230 6.43 -10.19 -0.72
C ARG A 230 6.37 -11.61 -1.30
N PRO A 231 7.20 -12.54 -0.82
CA PRO A 231 7.17 -13.92 -1.28
C PRO A 231 5.87 -14.62 -0.89
N GLY A 232 5.43 -15.56 -1.72
CA GLY A 232 4.30 -16.43 -1.42
C GLY A 232 3.29 -16.55 -2.55
N GLU A 233 2.33 -17.45 -2.38
CA GLU A 233 1.31 -17.79 -3.36
C GLU A 233 0.39 -16.61 -3.69
N ASP A 234 0.09 -15.76 -2.71
CA ASP A 234 -0.77 -14.60 -2.94
C ASP A 234 -0.14 -13.62 -3.94
N THR A 235 1.17 -13.38 -3.85
CA THR A 235 1.86 -12.52 -4.81
C THR A 235 1.92 -13.15 -6.20
N LEU A 236 2.12 -14.47 -6.28
CA LEU A 236 2.02 -15.20 -7.55
C LEU A 236 0.62 -15.08 -8.17
N TYR A 237 -0.42 -15.21 -7.35
CA TYR A 237 -1.79 -14.99 -7.81
C TYR A 237 -1.97 -13.61 -8.44
N TRP A 238 -1.47 -12.55 -7.77
CA TRP A 238 -1.51 -11.19 -8.26
C TRP A 238 -0.79 -11.03 -9.61
N ILE A 239 0.36 -11.64 -9.75
CA ILE A 239 1.13 -11.64 -11.00
C ILE A 239 0.34 -12.33 -12.11
N GLU A 240 -0.24 -13.49 -11.83
CA GLU A 240 -0.92 -14.30 -12.84
C GLU A 240 -2.33 -13.82 -13.16
N ASN A 241 -3.09 -13.36 -12.15
CA ASN A 241 -4.53 -13.12 -12.28
C ASN A 241 -5.01 -11.80 -11.70
N GLY A 242 -4.24 -11.16 -10.84
CA GLY A 242 -4.71 -10.07 -9.99
C GLY A 242 -5.02 -8.77 -10.71
N VAL A 243 -4.44 -8.52 -11.89
CA VAL A 243 -4.64 -7.31 -12.68
C VAL A 243 -4.60 -7.69 -14.15
N PHE A 244 -5.72 -7.57 -14.84
CA PHE A 244 -5.88 -7.91 -16.26
C PHE A 244 -5.24 -9.25 -16.64
N GLN A 245 -6.05 -10.27 -16.85
CA GLN A 245 -5.62 -11.62 -17.23
C GLN A 245 -5.05 -11.65 -18.66
N THR A 246 -3.97 -10.95 -18.88
CA THR A 246 -3.40 -10.90 -20.23
C THR A 246 -1.96 -11.36 -20.18
N SER A 247 -1.57 -12.21 -21.07
CA SER A 247 -0.17 -12.44 -21.48
C SER A 247 0.80 -12.90 -20.38
N VAL A 248 0.36 -13.17 -19.15
CA VAL A 248 1.23 -13.64 -18.06
C VAL A 248 2.02 -14.89 -18.49
N ASN A 249 1.40 -15.76 -19.31
CA ASN A 249 2.07 -16.93 -19.88
C ASN A 249 3.37 -16.60 -20.63
N ARG A 250 3.55 -15.35 -21.09
CA ARG A 250 4.79 -14.93 -21.75
C ARG A 250 5.94 -14.69 -20.78
N VAL A 251 5.64 -14.36 -19.53
CA VAL A 251 6.65 -14.07 -18.51
C VAL A 251 6.83 -15.21 -17.50
N VAL A 252 5.86 -16.10 -17.38
CA VAL A 252 5.93 -17.30 -16.50
C VAL A 252 7.22 -18.11 -16.70
N PRO A 253 7.70 -18.37 -17.94
CA PRO A 253 8.95 -19.10 -18.13
C PRO A 253 10.18 -18.44 -17.47
N TYR A 254 10.19 -17.13 -17.39
CA TYR A 254 11.28 -16.39 -16.71
C TYR A 254 11.15 -16.49 -15.19
N LEU A 255 9.93 -16.54 -14.67
CA LEU A 255 9.64 -16.70 -13.24
C LEU A 255 9.95 -18.11 -12.76
N ASP A 256 9.60 -19.13 -13.54
CA ASP A 256 9.89 -20.54 -13.20
C ASP A 256 11.39 -20.77 -13.06
N ASN A 257 12.21 -20.19 -13.91
CA ASN A 257 13.67 -20.26 -13.81
C ASN A 257 14.20 -19.60 -12.54
N PHE A 258 13.56 -18.53 -12.08
CA PHE A 258 13.90 -17.88 -10.82
C PHE A 258 13.48 -18.71 -9.60
N LEU A 259 12.26 -19.24 -9.62
CA LEU A 259 11.70 -20.04 -8.51
C LEU A 259 12.38 -21.41 -8.37
N SER A 260 12.90 -21.97 -9.46
CA SER A 260 13.60 -23.27 -9.45
C SER A 260 15.05 -23.16 -8.94
N SER A 261 15.59 -21.96 -8.81
CA SER A 261 16.96 -21.70 -8.37
C SER A 261 17.08 -21.46 -6.86
N GLU A 262 15.97 -21.44 -6.12
CA GLU A 262 15.89 -21.36 -4.67
C GLU A 262 15.55 -22.74 -4.06
#